data_8d71874596d7f68f7e0f28914e90019b
#
_entry.id   8d71874596d7f68f7e0f28914e90019b
#
_cell.length_a   1.000
_cell.length_b   1.000
_cell.length_c   1.000
_cell.angle_alpha   90.00
_cell.angle_beta   90.00
_cell.angle_gamma   90.00
#
_symmetry.space_group_name_H-M   'P 1'
#
loop_
_entity.id
_entity.type
_entity.pdbx_description
1 polymer ?
#
loop_
_entity_poly.entity_id
_entity_poly.type
_entity_poly.pdbx_seq_one_letter_code
_entity_poly.pdbx_strand_id
1 'polypeptide(L)' 'LVLYNAGVDPHQDDRLGRLALTDQGLLQRDRLVLDACLRRSIPVATVIGGGYDSLEPLVERHALIVRAALEQARLYAI' A
#
# COMPACT_ATOMS: atom_id res chain seq x y z
N LEU A 1 -15.71 -8.00 -4.56
CA LEU A 1 -14.27 -8.16 -4.62
C LEU A 1 -13.64 -6.87 -5.17
N VAL A 2 -12.69 -6.34 -4.44
CA VAL A 2 -11.89 -5.19 -4.87
C VAL A 2 -10.49 -5.66 -5.22
N LEU A 3 -9.98 -5.21 -6.35
CA LEU A 3 -8.58 -5.39 -6.72
C LEU A 3 -7.87 -4.06 -6.49
N TYR A 4 -6.93 -4.04 -5.56
CA TYR A 4 -6.22 -2.82 -5.18
C TYR A 4 -4.78 -2.87 -5.67
N ASN A 5 -4.45 -1.98 -6.59
CA ASN A 5 -3.07 -1.80 -7.03
C ASN A 5 -2.36 -0.84 -6.06
N ALA A 6 -1.54 -1.41 -5.19
CA ALA A 6 -0.81 -0.65 -4.17
C ALA A 6 0.57 -0.22 -4.67
N GLY A 7 0.63 0.36 -5.85
CA GLY A 7 1.88 0.86 -6.42
C GLY A 7 2.55 1.90 -5.55
N VAL A 8 3.87 1.99 -5.61
CA VAL A 8 4.67 2.91 -4.78
C VAL A 8 5.30 4.07 -5.56
N ASP A 9 5.00 4.18 -6.85
CA ASP A 9 5.45 5.32 -7.65
C ASP A 9 4.89 6.68 -7.21
N PRO A 10 3.79 6.80 -6.40
CA PRO A 10 3.44 8.08 -5.79
C PRO A 10 4.40 8.58 -4.73
N HIS A 11 5.40 7.80 -4.33
CA HIS A 11 6.37 8.22 -3.32
C HIS A 11 7.19 9.42 -3.79
N GLN A 12 7.51 10.32 -2.86
CA GLN A 12 8.23 11.57 -3.17
C GLN A 12 9.61 11.33 -3.79
N ASP A 13 10.25 10.21 -3.49
CA ASP A 13 11.59 9.88 -3.98
C ASP A 13 11.57 8.94 -5.19
N ASP A 14 10.40 8.64 -5.74
CA ASP A 14 10.32 7.80 -6.92
C ASP A 14 10.91 8.53 -8.13
N ARG A 15 11.70 7.83 -8.95
CA ARG A 15 12.39 8.45 -10.07
C ARG A 15 11.49 8.88 -11.21
N LEU A 16 10.37 8.19 -11.41
CA LEU A 16 9.44 8.46 -12.50
C LEU A 16 8.11 9.06 -12.02
N GLY A 17 7.76 8.84 -10.78
CA GLY A 17 6.52 9.34 -10.21
C GLY A 17 6.53 10.86 -10.07
N ARG A 18 5.33 11.45 -10.13
CA ARG A 18 5.16 12.90 -10.06
C ARG A 18 4.43 13.36 -8.81
N LEU A 19 4.15 12.44 -7.89
CA LEU A 19 3.53 12.76 -6.61
C LEU A 19 4.58 12.83 -5.54
N ALA A 20 4.18 13.19 -4.35
CA ALA A 20 5.13 13.47 -3.27
C ALA A 20 4.68 12.85 -1.93
N LEU A 21 4.15 11.64 -1.98
CA LEU A 21 3.78 10.95 -0.75
C LEU A 21 5.01 10.46 -0.01
N THR A 22 4.97 10.58 1.32
CA THR A 22 5.99 10.02 2.20
C THR A 22 5.69 8.52 2.43
N ASP A 23 6.62 7.81 3.08
CA ASP A 23 6.36 6.44 3.54
C ASP A 23 5.08 6.39 4.38
N GLN A 24 4.91 7.33 5.30
CA GLN A 24 3.72 7.40 6.14
C GLN A 24 2.46 7.65 5.31
N GLY A 25 2.56 8.48 4.28
CA GLY A 25 1.45 8.74 3.37
C GLY A 25 1.03 7.50 2.59
N LEU A 26 2.00 6.72 2.10
CA LEU A 26 1.71 5.44 1.44
C LEU A 26 1.04 4.46 2.39
N LEU A 27 1.55 4.35 3.60
CA LEU A 27 0.97 3.46 4.62
C LEU A 27 -0.46 3.86 4.97
N GLN A 28 -0.71 5.15 5.13
CA GLN A 28 -2.06 5.66 5.40
C GLN A 28 -3.02 5.41 4.24
N ARG A 29 -2.55 5.58 3.00
CA ARG A 29 -3.34 5.25 1.83
C ARG A 29 -3.78 3.78 1.86
N ASP A 30 -2.84 2.89 2.13
CA ASP A 30 -3.10 1.45 2.16
C ASP A 30 -4.07 1.09 3.29
N ARG A 31 -3.89 1.67 4.47
CA ARG A 31 -4.80 1.48 5.60
C ARG A 31 -6.21 1.94 5.26
N LEU A 32 -6.33 3.08 4.61
CA LEU A 32 -7.63 3.64 4.24
C LEU A 32 -8.39 2.70 3.29
N VAL A 33 -7.71 2.21 2.25
CA VAL A 33 -8.34 1.33 1.26
C VAL A 33 -8.73 0.00 1.91
N LEU A 34 -7.83 -0.63 2.65
CA LEU A 34 -8.10 -1.91 3.28
C LEU A 34 -9.21 -1.81 4.33
N ASP A 35 -9.18 -0.79 5.16
CA ASP A 35 -10.23 -0.56 6.15
C ASP A 35 -11.59 -0.37 5.49
N ALA A 36 -11.66 0.42 4.43
CA ALA A 36 -12.90 0.67 3.72
C ALA A 36 -13.51 -0.62 3.16
N CYS A 37 -12.68 -1.55 2.68
CA CYS A 37 -13.14 -2.84 2.18
C CYS A 37 -13.57 -3.77 3.33
N LEU A 38 -12.70 -3.96 4.31
CA LEU A 38 -12.93 -4.92 5.40
C LEU A 38 -14.10 -4.51 6.28
N ARG A 39 -14.26 -3.24 6.55
CA ARG A 39 -15.38 -2.70 7.31
C ARG A 39 -16.72 -3.02 6.65
N ARG A 40 -16.74 -3.14 5.33
CA ARG A 40 -17.93 -3.48 4.55
C ARG A 40 -18.02 -4.96 4.19
N SER A 41 -17.14 -5.78 4.76
CA SER A 41 -17.05 -7.21 4.44
C SER A 41 -16.83 -7.48 2.96
N ILE A 42 -16.08 -6.61 2.29
CA ILE A 42 -15.73 -6.78 0.88
C ILE A 42 -14.35 -7.42 0.80
N PRO A 43 -14.21 -8.58 0.14
CA PRO A 43 -12.89 -9.16 -0.08
C PRO A 43 -12.03 -8.22 -0.92
N VAL A 44 -10.75 -8.12 -0.58
CA VAL A 44 -9.80 -7.27 -1.30
C VAL A 44 -8.52 -8.05 -1.57
N ALA A 45 -8.10 -8.03 -2.82
CA ALA A 45 -6.81 -8.57 -3.23
C ALA A 45 -5.90 -7.39 -3.58
N THR A 46 -4.70 -7.40 -3.02
CA THR A 46 -3.74 -6.34 -3.28
C THR A 46 -2.63 -6.85 -4.20
N VAL A 47 -2.17 -5.98 -5.07
CA VAL A 47 -1.00 -6.26 -5.90
C VAL A 47 0.01 -5.14 -5.71
N ILE A 48 1.28 -5.50 -5.75
CA ILE A 48 2.36 -4.52 -5.79
C ILE A 48 2.70 -4.25 -7.24
N GLY A 49 3.07 -3.01 -7.54
CA GLY A 49 3.44 -2.64 -8.89
C GLY A 49 3.91 -1.20 -8.90
N GLY A 50 4.55 -0.80 -10.00
CA GLY A 50 5.16 0.51 -10.06
C GLY A 50 6.33 0.64 -9.09
N GLY A 51 6.85 1.85 -9.01
CA GLY A 51 8.02 2.11 -8.19
C GLY A 51 9.30 2.01 -9.01
N TYR A 52 10.03 3.11 -9.07
CA TYR A 52 11.18 3.24 -9.96
C TYR A 52 12.34 3.85 -9.18
N ASP A 53 13.14 2.99 -8.61
CA ASP A 53 14.29 3.36 -7.80
C ASP A 53 15.25 2.17 -7.70
N SER A 54 16.35 2.31 -6.98
CA SER A 54 17.21 1.18 -6.66
C SER A 54 16.47 0.19 -5.76
N LEU A 55 16.95 -1.05 -5.72
CA LEU A 55 16.24 -2.17 -5.11
C LEU A 55 15.93 -1.96 -3.63
N GLU A 56 16.91 -1.53 -2.83
CA GLU A 56 16.73 -1.42 -1.38
C GLU A 56 15.58 -0.50 -0.97
N PRO A 57 15.51 0.76 -1.48
CA PRO A 57 14.37 1.62 -1.15
C PRO A 57 13.03 1.06 -1.65
N LEU A 58 13.03 0.38 -2.82
CA LEU A 58 11.79 -0.20 -3.34
C LEU A 58 11.27 -1.33 -2.47
N VAL A 59 12.15 -2.19 -1.97
CA VAL A 59 11.74 -3.28 -1.06
C VAL A 59 11.06 -2.70 0.17
N GLU A 60 11.61 -1.68 0.78
CA GLU A 60 11.01 -1.04 1.96
C GLU A 60 9.65 -0.43 1.64
N ARG A 61 9.53 0.24 0.49
CA ARG A 61 8.26 0.86 0.08
C ARG A 61 7.19 -0.19 -0.21
N HIS A 62 7.54 -1.25 -0.93
CA HIS A 62 6.59 -2.34 -1.22
C HIS A 62 6.18 -3.10 0.05
N ALA A 63 7.03 -3.15 1.07
CA ALA A 63 6.69 -3.79 2.34
C ALA A 63 5.58 -3.04 3.10
N LEU A 64 5.31 -1.79 2.78
CA LEU A 64 4.29 -0.99 3.47
C LEU A 64 2.89 -1.58 3.31
N ILE A 65 2.54 -2.07 2.12
CA ILE A 65 1.21 -2.68 1.92
C ILE A 65 1.09 -3.99 2.72
N VAL A 66 2.16 -4.77 2.82
CA VAL A 66 2.16 -5.99 3.63
C VAL A 66 1.94 -5.63 5.10
N ARG A 67 2.62 -4.61 5.59
CA ARG A 67 2.45 -4.12 6.96
C ARG A 67 1.01 -3.67 7.21
N ALA A 68 0.45 -2.88 6.31
CA ALA A 68 -0.94 -2.43 6.41
C ALA A 68 -1.91 -3.60 6.43
N ALA A 69 -1.69 -4.60 5.57
CA ALA A 69 -2.54 -5.79 5.50
C ALA A 69 -2.50 -6.58 6.80
N LEU A 70 -1.31 -6.76 7.38
CA LEU A 70 -1.16 -7.46 8.67
C LEU A 70 -1.86 -6.71 9.80
N GLU A 71 -1.71 -5.39 9.86
CA GLU A 71 -2.39 -4.57 10.87
C GLU A 71 -3.91 -4.69 10.77
N GLN A 72 -4.44 -4.60 9.55
CA GLN A 72 -5.88 -4.69 9.31
C GLN A 72 -6.41 -6.10 9.59
N ALA A 73 -5.65 -7.13 9.22
CA ALA A 73 -6.04 -8.50 9.52
C ALA A 73 -6.20 -8.74 11.02
N ARG A 74 -5.29 -8.20 11.82
CA ARG A 74 -5.38 -8.27 13.29
C ARG A 74 -6.58 -7.49 13.82
N LEU A 75 -6.79 -6.28 13.30
CA LEU A 75 -7.87 -5.41 13.74
C LEU A 75 -9.25 -6.05 13.47
N TYR A 76 -9.41 -6.70 12.34
CA TYR A 76 -10.66 -7.33 11.93
C TYR A 76 -10.70 -8.84 12.25
N ALA A 77 -9.70 -9.37 12.91
CA ALA A 77 -9.61 -10.79 13.32
C ALA A 77 -9.75 -11.78 12.16
N ILE A 78 -9.06 -11.51 11.09
CA ILE A 78 -9.07 -12.37 9.89
C ILE A 78 -7.71 -12.98 9.60
#